data_92685f504c14d7bfe005ed640c1947be
#
_entry.id   92685f504c14d7bfe005ed640c1947be
#
_cell.length_a   1.000
_cell.length_b   1.000
_cell.length_c   1.000
_cell.angle_alpha   90.00
_cell.angle_beta   90.00
_cell.angle_gamma   90.00
#
_symmetry.space_group_name_H-M   'P 1'
#
loop_
_entity.id
_entity.type
_entity.pdbx_description
1 polymer ?
#
loop_
_entity_poly.entity_id
_entity_poly.type
_entity_poly.pdbx_seq_one_letter_code
_entity_poly.pdbx_strand_id
1 'polypeptide(L)'
;MTNSLNTRKFAAYALTAAIINSIIFLLAKGVDATMVVNQGGSQKIALPMVLASSFFGLVVAALITDRIGKKSHSFLSKSPIIGLAFGIITAAAPFSASDDSKTAVALASMHCVAGVTWYLGAKRSKN
;
A
#
# COMPACT_ATOMS: atom_id res chain seq x y z
N MET A 1 22.69 -7.18 17.21
CA MET A 1 21.53 -6.58 16.50
C MET A 1 21.03 -7.57 15.47
N THR A 2 19.79 -7.96 15.59
CA THR A 2 19.17 -8.81 14.59
C THR A 2 18.72 -7.94 13.41
N ASN A 3 19.27 -8.18 12.23
CA ASN A 3 18.83 -7.52 10.99
C ASN A 3 17.48 -8.11 10.56
N SER A 4 16.42 -7.72 11.24
CA SER A 4 15.08 -8.24 10.99
C SER A 4 14.02 -7.16 11.11
N LEU A 5 12.90 -7.37 10.44
CA LEU A 5 11.71 -6.56 10.57
C LEU A 5 10.72 -7.28 11.48
N ASN A 6 10.24 -6.61 12.53
CA ASN A 6 9.18 -7.15 13.37
C ASN A 6 7.84 -7.10 12.61
N THR A 7 7.50 -8.19 11.93
CA THR A 7 6.29 -8.27 11.10
C THR A 7 5.00 -8.15 11.89
N ARG A 8 4.99 -8.58 13.17
CA ARG A 8 3.83 -8.42 14.06
C ARG A 8 3.57 -6.95 14.37
N LYS A 9 4.63 -6.19 14.69
CA LYS A 9 4.54 -4.74 14.90
C LYS A 9 4.16 -4.02 13.61
N PHE A 10 4.72 -4.46 12.48
CA PHE A 10 4.38 -3.91 11.15
C PHE A 10 2.93 -4.14 10.77
N ALA A 11 2.33 -5.26 11.18
CA ALA A 11 0.92 -5.57 10.89
C ALA A 11 -0.04 -4.49 11.41
N ALA A 12 0.29 -3.82 12.51
CA ALA A 12 -0.51 -2.68 13.02
C ALA A 12 -0.50 -1.50 12.04
N TYR A 13 0.64 -1.22 11.40
CA TYR A 13 0.73 -0.21 10.35
C TYR A 13 -0.05 -0.61 9.10
N ALA A 14 0.05 -1.89 8.70
CA ALA A 14 -0.71 -2.42 7.57
C ALA A 14 -2.23 -2.32 7.81
N LEU A 15 -2.70 -2.60 9.01
CA LEU A 15 -4.11 -2.44 9.39
C LEU A 15 -4.53 -0.96 9.33
N THR A 16 -3.69 -0.05 9.81
CA THR A 16 -3.94 1.40 9.73
C THR A 16 -4.10 1.84 8.28
N ALA A 17 -3.22 1.40 7.39
CA ALA A 17 -3.33 1.71 5.95
C ALA A 17 -4.62 1.14 5.35
N ALA A 18 -4.99 -0.08 5.71
CA ALA A 18 -6.23 -0.71 5.24
C ALA A 18 -7.47 0.08 5.67
N ILE A 19 -7.50 0.57 6.90
CA ILE A 19 -8.60 1.40 7.44
C ILE A 19 -8.65 2.74 6.69
N ILE A 20 -7.52 3.44 6.54
CA ILE A 20 -7.46 4.73 5.84
C ILE A 20 -7.88 4.56 4.38
N ASN A 21 -7.40 3.55 3.68
CA ASN A 21 -7.77 3.27 2.30
C ASN A 21 -9.25 2.92 2.16
N SER A 22 -9.82 2.23 3.13
CA SER A 22 -11.26 1.96 3.17
C SER A 22 -12.08 3.24 3.34
N ILE A 23 -11.62 4.18 4.15
CA ILE A 23 -12.24 5.51 4.30
C ILE A 23 -12.16 6.28 2.98
N ILE A 24 -10.99 6.27 2.30
CA ILE A 24 -10.83 6.91 0.98
C ILE A 24 -11.82 6.29 -0.03
N PHE A 25 -11.97 4.96 -0.03
CA PHE A 25 -12.95 4.28 -0.88
C PHE A 25 -14.38 4.78 -0.63
N LEU A 26 -14.79 4.84 0.63
CA LEU A 26 -16.15 5.31 0.99
C LEU A 26 -16.37 6.77 0.62
N LEU A 27 -15.38 7.63 0.81
CA LEU A 27 -15.45 9.03 0.39
C LEU A 27 -15.55 9.14 -1.13
N ALA A 28 -14.78 8.36 -1.88
CA ALA A 28 -14.83 8.32 -3.34
C ALA A 28 -16.22 7.89 -3.83
N LYS A 29 -16.80 6.85 -3.23
CA LYS A 29 -18.17 6.42 -3.52
C LYS A 29 -19.20 7.49 -3.19
N GLY A 30 -18.97 8.24 -2.12
CA GLY A 30 -19.84 9.35 -1.70
C GLY A 30 -19.86 10.54 -2.66
N VAL A 31 -18.84 10.68 -3.51
CA VAL A 31 -18.76 11.68 -4.59
C VAL A 31 -18.95 11.05 -5.98
N ASP A 32 -19.63 9.92 -6.04
CA ASP A 32 -20.00 9.20 -7.26
C ASP A 32 -18.83 8.71 -8.11
N ALA A 33 -17.69 8.37 -7.50
CA ALA A 33 -16.63 7.66 -8.19
C ALA A 33 -17.10 6.26 -8.63
N THR A 34 -16.82 5.89 -9.87
CA THR A 34 -17.26 4.60 -10.42
C THR A 34 -16.55 3.41 -9.77
N MET A 35 -15.31 3.62 -9.33
CA MET A 35 -14.40 2.60 -8.81
C MET A 35 -14.20 1.44 -9.80
N VAL A 36 -14.13 1.78 -11.08
CA VAL A 36 -13.89 0.84 -12.18
C VAL A 36 -12.51 1.09 -12.78
N VAL A 37 -11.76 0.03 -12.95
CA VAL A 37 -10.46 0.03 -13.63
C VAL A 37 -10.48 -0.91 -14.84
N ASN A 38 -9.71 -0.56 -15.86
CA ASN A 38 -9.58 -1.32 -17.10
C ASN A 38 -8.15 -1.90 -17.16
N GLN A 39 -8.01 -3.16 -16.79
CA GLN A 39 -6.75 -3.90 -16.84
C GLN A 39 -6.98 -5.24 -17.53
N GLY A 40 -7.00 -5.22 -18.87
CA GLY A 40 -7.35 -6.40 -19.66
C GLY A 40 -8.85 -6.75 -19.62
N GLY A 41 -9.67 -5.85 -19.12
CA GLY A 41 -11.11 -5.96 -18.94
C GLY A 41 -11.58 -4.99 -17.87
N SER A 42 -12.88 -4.67 -17.85
CA SER A 42 -13.47 -3.80 -16.83
C SER A 42 -13.60 -4.53 -15.50
N GLN A 43 -13.00 -4.00 -14.46
CA GLN A 43 -13.05 -4.53 -13.10
C GLN A 43 -13.58 -3.48 -12.13
N LYS A 44 -14.62 -3.81 -11.40
CA LYS A 44 -15.16 -2.98 -10.33
C LYS A 44 -14.45 -3.27 -9.03
N ILE A 45 -13.91 -2.22 -8.40
CA ILE A 45 -13.26 -2.33 -7.10
C ILE A 45 -14.34 -2.25 -6.00
N ALA A 46 -14.27 -3.17 -5.06
CA ALA A 46 -15.17 -3.25 -3.91
C ALA A 46 -14.41 -3.02 -2.60
N LEU A 47 -15.12 -2.61 -1.55
CA LEU A 47 -14.53 -2.35 -0.24
C LEU A 47 -13.71 -3.53 0.34
N PRO A 48 -14.18 -4.79 0.28
CA PRO A 48 -13.38 -5.93 0.74
C PRO A 48 -12.05 -6.08 -0.01
N MET A 49 -12.02 -5.75 -1.30
CA MET A 49 -10.79 -5.79 -2.11
C MET A 49 -9.79 -4.74 -1.63
N VAL A 50 -10.25 -3.52 -1.35
CA VAL A 50 -9.40 -2.43 -0.83
C VAL A 50 -8.81 -2.82 0.52
N LEU A 51 -9.63 -3.34 1.42
CA LEU A 51 -9.24 -3.74 2.76
C LEU A 51 -8.22 -4.88 2.72
N ALA A 52 -8.53 -5.95 1.98
CA ALA A 52 -7.67 -7.12 1.86
C ALA A 52 -6.35 -6.80 1.14
N SER A 53 -6.39 -6.10 0.01
CA SER A 53 -5.18 -5.78 -0.75
C SER A 53 -4.25 -4.84 0.01
N SER A 54 -4.79 -3.84 0.72
CA SER A 54 -3.99 -2.93 1.53
C SER A 54 -3.33 -3.65 2.70
N PHE A 55 -4.06 -4.46 3.43
CA PHE A 55 -3.53 -5.20 4.59
C PHE A 55 -2.55 -6.29 4.16
N PHE A 56 -3.02 -7.24 3.37
CA PHE A 56 -2.20 -8.40 2.98
C PHE A 56 -1.04 -8.02 2.06
N GLY A 57 -1.24 -7.06 1.17
CA GLY A 57 -0.17 -6.55 0.31
C GLY A 57 1.01 -6.00 1.13
N LEU A 58 0.74 -5.17 2.13
CA LEU A 58 1.78 -4.62 3.01
C LEU A 58 2.40 -5.69 3.92
N VAL A 59 1.61 -6.60 4.46
CA VAL A 59 2.12 -7.69 5.31
C VAL A 59 3.02 -8.64 4.51
N VAL A 60 2.61 -9.04 3.30
CA VAL A 60 3.44 -9.89 2.43
C VAL A 60 4.73 -9.19 2.05
N ALA A 61 4.66 -7.89 1.68
CA ALA A 61 5.85 -7.10 1.41
C ALA A 61 6.80 -7.03 2.62
N ALA A 62 6.25 -6.90 3.84
CA ALA A 62 7.04 -6.91 5.07
C ALA A 62 7.71 -8.26 5.33
N LEU A 63 7.02 -9.36 5.09
CA LEU A 63 7.58 -10.71 5.22
C LEU A 63 8.73 -10.94 4.23
N ILE A 64 8.57 -10.50 2.99
CA ILE A 64 9.63 -10.59 1.97
C ILE A 64 10.82 -9.73 2.38
N THR A 65 10.56 -8.50 2.82
CA THR A 65 11.60 -7.57 3.28
C THR A 65 12.37 -8.13 4.48
N ASP A 66 11.67 -8.75 5.44
CA ASP A 66 12.33 -9.41 6.57
C ASP A 66 13.25 -10.55 6.11
N ARG A 67 12.78 -11.39 5.20
CA ARG A 67 13.58 -12.51 4.65
C ARG A 67 14.85 -12.03 3.94
N ILE A 68 14.72 -10.99 3.11
CA ILE A 68 15.87 -10.40 2.41
C ILE A 68 16.77 -9.67 3.41
N GLY A 69 16.18 -8.95 4.36
CA GLY A 69 16.89 -8.16 5.36
C GLY A 69 17.81 -9.01 6.24
N LYS A 70 17.41 -10.24 6.57
CA LYS A 70 18.25 -11.19 7.31
C LYS A 70 19.55 -11.52 6.60
N LYS A 71 19.55 -11.42 5.27
CA LYS A 71 20.74 -11.68 4.42
C LYS A 71 21.45 -10.39 4.00
N SER A 72 20.78 -9.24 4.04
CA SER A 72 21.31 -7.96 3.56
C SER A 72 20.87 -6.80 4.45
N HIS A 73 21.77 -6.39 5.33
CA HIS A 73 21.54 -5.21 6.19
C HIS A 73 21.33 -3.93 5.36
N SER A 74 22.09 -3.78 4.28
CA SER A 74 21.97 -2.62 3.37
C SER A 74 20.57 -2.51 2.76
N PHE A 75 19.99 -3.64 2.33
CA PHE A 75 18.62 -3.66 1.83
C PHE A 75 17.61 -3.28 2.92
N LEU A 76 17.74 -3.88 4.11
CA LEU A 76 16.82 -3.59 5.22
C LEU A 76 16.88 -2.12 5.63
N SER A 77 18.07 -1.51 5.63
CA SER A 77 18.21 -0.10 6.00
C SER A 77 17.56 0.85 4.99
N LYS A 78 17.56 0.49 3.72
CA LYS A 78 16.99 1.29 2.61
C LYS A 78 15.51 0.97 2.34
N SER A 79 14.99 -0.13 2.87
CA SER A 79 13.62 -0.60 2.59
C SER A 79 12.52 0.44 2.88
N PRO A 80 12.61 1.32 3.91
CA PRO A 80 11.60 2.35 4.10
C PRO A 80 11.48 3.29 2.91
N ILE A 81 12.60 3.77 2.39
CA ILE A 81 12.65 4.71 1.25
C ILE A 81 12.25 4.00 -0.05
N ILE A 82 12.69 2.76 -0.24
CA ILE A 82 12.34 1.96 -1.43
C ILE A 82 10.80 1.79 -1.52
N GLY A 83 10.15 1.42 -0.44
CA GLY A 83 8.69 1.24 -0.44
C GLY A 83 7.92 2.55 -0.57
N LEU A 84 8.41 3.64 0.04
CA LEU A 84 7.83 4.97 -0.16
C LEU A 84 7.90 5.38 -1.64
N ALA A 85 9.06 5.27 -2.25
CA ALA A 85 9.26 5.60 -3.67
C ALA A 85 8.36 4.73 -4.57
N PHE A 86 8.27 3.43 -4.28
CA PHE A 86 7.39 2.52 -5.01
C PHE A 86 5.91 2.94 -4.90
N GLY A 87 5.43 3.29 -3.70
CA GLY A 87 4.07 3.78 -3.51
C GLY A 87 3.76 5.05 -4.29
N ILE A 88 4.70 6.01 -4.29
CA ILE A 88 4.54 7.28 -5.02
C ILE A 88 4.57 7.05 -6.54
N ILE A 89 5.51 6.24 -7.04
CA ILE A 89 5.63 5.95 -8.47
C ILE A 89 4.39 5.21 -8.98
N THR A 90 3.93 4.21 -8.24
CA THR A 90 2.75 3.42 -8.61
C THR A 90 1.44 4.19 -8.48
N ALA A 91 1.43 5.33 -7.76
CA ALA A 91 0.28 6.23 -7.71
C ALA A 91 -0.07 6.84 -9.08
N ALA A 92 0.84 6.82 -10.04
CA ALA A 92 0.56 7.25 -11.42
C ALA A 92 -0.28 6.24 -12.20
N ALA A 93 -0.21 4.95 -11.89
CA ALA A 93 -0.88 3.88 -12.64
C ALA A 93 -2.42 4.02 -12.72
N PRO A 94 -3.15 4.41 -11.67
CA PRO A 94 -4.60 4.59 -11.73
C PRO A 94 -5.08 5.57 -12.80
N PHE A 95 -4.28 6.58 -13.13
CA PHE A 95 -4.64 7.59 -14.14
C PHE A 95 -4.66 7.02 -15.56
N SER A 96 -3.94 5.94 -15.82
CA SER A 96 -4.01 5.21 -17.09
C SER A 96 -4.96 4.01 -17.03
N ALA A 97 -5.33 3.56 -15.85
CA ALA A 97 -6.19 2.39 -15.65
C ALA A 97 -7.67 2.73 -15.51
N SER A 98 -8.04 3.97 -15.19
CA SER A 98 -9.43 4.38 -15.03
C SER A 98 -9.76 5.60 -15.89
N ASP A 99 -10.92 5.55 -16.54
CA ASP A 99 -11.46 6.68 -17.30
C ASP A 99 -12.15 7.71 -16.38
N ASP A 100 -12.42 7.35 -15.14
CA ASP A 100 -13.01 8.22 -14.14
C ASP A 100 -11.92 8.87 -13.28
N SER A 101 -11.77 10.19 -13.38
CA SER A 101 -10.76 10.95 -12.64
C SER A 101 -10.93 10.86 -11.13
N LYS A 102 -12.14 10.75 -10.62
CA LYS A 102 -12.41 10.58 -9.17
C LYS A 102 -11.88 9.23 -8.67
N THR A 103 -12.10 8.16 -9.44
CA THR A 103 -11.53 6.85 -9.19
C THR A 103 -10.00 6.88 -9.25
N ALA A 104 -9.43 7.50 -10.27
CA ALA A 104 -7.98 7.59 -10.43
C ALA A 104 -7.34 8.32 -9.26
N VAL A 105 -7.89 9.46 -8.82
CA VAL A 105 -7.40 10.23 -7.67
C VAL A 105 -7.52 9.42 -6.37
N ALA A 106 -8.65 8.74 -6.17
CA ALA A 106 -8.85 7.91 -4.97
C ALA A 106 -7.80 6.78 -4.89
N LEU A 107 -7.60 6.05 -5.98
CA LEU A 107 -6.62 4.96 -6.03
C LEU A 107 -5.17 5.47 -5.92
N ALA A 108 -4.85 6.60 -6.55
CA ALA A 108 -3.55 7.24 -6.39
C ALA A 108 -3.28 7.63 -4.93
N SER A 109 -4.28 8.19 -4.24
CA SER A 109 -4.20 8.51 -2.81
C SER A 109 -3.96 7.27 -1.95
N MET A 110 -4.61 6.14 -2.27
CA MET A 110 -4.39 4.86 -1.57
C MET A 110 -2.96 4.34 -1.75
N HIS A 111 -2.37 4.49 -2.94
CA HIS A 111 -0.96 4.15 -3.17
C HIS A 111 -0.02 5.03 -2.35
N CYS A 112 -0.30 6.34 -2.26
CA CYS A 112 0.48 7.25 -1.42
C CYS A 112 0.36 6.88 0.06
N VAL A 113 -0.84 6.57 0.55
CA VAL A 113 -1.08 6.09 1.92
C VAL A 113 -0.27 4.81 2.19
N ALA A 114 -0.32 3.85 1.28
CA ALA A 114 0.45 2.61 1.40
C ALA A 114 1.96 2.89 1.46
N GLY A 115 2.48 3.77 0.62
CA GLY A 115 3.89 4.17 0.61
C GLY A 115 4.35 4.85 1.89
N VAL A 116 3.58 5.83 2.39
CA VAL A 116 3.87 6.54 3.64
C VAL A 116 3.78 5.60 4.84
N THR A 117 2.75 4.77 4.89
CA THR A 117 2.57 3.78 5.96
C THR A 117 3.68 2.74 5.95
N TRP A 118 4.11 2.30 4.75
CA TRP A 118 5.29 1.45 4.60
C TRP A 118 6.53 2.10 5.20
N TYR A 119 6.80 3.35 4.82
CA TYR A 119 7.97 4.09 5.32
C TYR A 119 8.01 4.12 6.84
N LEU A 120 6.90 4.54 7.47
CA LEU A 120 6.80 4.64 8.93
C LEU A 120 6.88 3.27 9.59
N GLY A 121 6.15 2.29 9.07
CA GLY A 121 6.12 0.93 9.60
C GLY A 121 7.47 0.24 9.49
N ALA A 122 8.11 0.29 8.33
CA ALA A 122 9.42 -0.33 8.12
C ALA A 122 10.52 0.33 8.95
N LYS A 123 10.46 1.67 9.11
CA LYS A 123 11.42 2.40 9.95
C LYS A 123 11.29 2.07 11.44
N ARG A 124 10.05 1.98 11.94
CA ARG A 124 9.75 1.82 13.38
C ARG A 124 9.63 0.36 13.83
N SER A 125 9.55 -0.58 12.89
CA SER A 125 9.41 -2.02 13.19
C SER A 125 10.71 -2.80 13.07
N LYS A 126 11.85 -2.15 12.88
CA LYS A 126 13.16 -2.81 12.92
C LYS A 126 13.46 -3.29 14.35
N ASN A 127 13.98 -4.50 14.41
CA ASN A 127 14.51 -5.06 15.67
C ASN A 127 15.96 -4.64 15.88
#